data_e6ac1bda4262d29f8d42e0a612b1c87f
#
_entry.id   e6ac1bda4262d29f8d42e0a612b1c87f
#
_cell.length_a   1.000
_cell.length_b   1.000
_cell.length_c   1.000
_cell.angle_alpha   90.00
_cell.angle_beta   90.00
_cell.angle_gamma   90.00
#
_symmetry.space_group_name_H-M   'P 1'
#
loop_
_entity.id
_entity.type
_entity.pdbx_description
1 polymer ?
#
loop_
_entity_poly.entity_id
_entity_poly.type
_entity_poly.pdbx_seq_one_letter_code
_entity_poly.pdbx_strand_id
1 'polypeptide(L)'
;MTLPQSCVSLGMVGAISLVLGLMGCYSTSAQETVSVAEITPQVLVFATTAGNVVASVGPDGALLVGTPPAASTPYISGVLTSRTKSAVRYVVVGPQDSAHSEGDAGWGRLGAFVAMHENALRRLGGNAMGAPSAMSQRFTELGVDRPRVAFSEVLALDINGDSIHIVHQKPGYSDADAIVHFHVAKLIYLGEVFAGDGYPAIDPAQGGTLAGLLSTLDAWAGSTFRFVPARGEVTNGASVKAFRDMIVAVRDRVKHRMDEGRTEAQILAEHPTADFDARWGKGRLQPDQFVHAVYAALKNGNQK
;
A
#
# COMPACT_ATOMS: atom_id res chain seq x y z
N MET A 1 -95.25 16.41 34.04
CA MET A 1 -94.95 17.20 32.84
C MET A 1 -93.39 17.34 32.76
N THR A 2 -92.85 16.61 31.85
CA THR A 2 -91.53 16.69 31.24
C THR A 2 -90.28 17.04 32.03
N LEU A 3 -89.48 16.05 32.31
CA LEU A 3 -88.09 16.09 32.63
C LEU A 3 -87.21 16.45 31.44
N PRO A 4 -86.03 17.03 31.64
CA PRO A 4 -84.93 16.77 30.72
C PRO A 4 -83.78 16.01 31.36
N GLN A 5 -83.26 15.13 30.57
CA GLN A 5 -82.13 14.22 30.86
C GLN A 5 -80.80 14.98 30.88
N SER A 6 -80.01 14.67 31.89
CA SER A 6 -78.59 15.10 32.00
C SER A 6 -77.68 14.08 31.33
N CYS A 7 -76.98 14.46 30.30
CA CYS A 7 -75.90 13.67 29.70
C CYS A 7 -74.60 13.84 30.52
N VAL A 8 -74.11 12.75 31.04
CA VAL A 8 -72.76 12.63 31.65
C VAL A 8 -71.78 12.34 30.54
N SER A 9 -70.83 13.24 30.30
CA SER A 9 -69.73 13.01 29.38
C SER A 9 -68.58 12.33 30.13
N LEU A 10 -68.25 11.12 29.73
CA LEU A 10 -67.09 10.37 30.18
C LEU A 10 -65.84 10.90 29.44
N GLY A 11 -64.91 11.51 30.21
CA GLY A 11 -63.63 11.99 29.69
C GLY A 11 -62.71 10.79 29.42
N MET A 12 -62.34 10.65 28.18
CA MET A 12 -61.34 9.66 27.72
C MET A 12 -59.93 10.26 27.93
N VAL A 13 -59.18 9.73 28.89
CA VAL A 13 -57.78 10.06 29.06
C VAL A 13 -56.97 9.36 27.98
N GLY A 14 -56.46 10.13 27.02
CA GLY A 14 -55.58 9.64 25.97
C GLY A 14 -54.16 9.47 26.51
N ALA A 15 -53.68 8.23 26.58
CA ALA A 15 -52.28 7.91 26.84
C ALA A 15 -51.44 8.29 25.60
N ILE A 16 -50.62 9.33 25.71
CA ILE A 16 -49.59 9.69 24.74
C ILE A 16 -48.42 8.73 24.96
N SER A 17 -48.33 7.70 24.09
CA SER A 17 -47.13 6.84 24.01
C SER A 17 -46.00 7.62 23.30
N LEU A 18 -45.04 8.06 24.10
CA LEU A 18 -43.79 8.66 23.60
C LEU A 18 -42.91 7.54 22.98
N VAL A 19 -42.98 7.36 21.67
CA VAL A 19 -42.04 6.50 20.94
C VAL A 19 -40.71 7.26 20.82
N LEU A 20 -39.77 6.96 21.73
CA LEU A 20 -38.37 7.35 21.53
C LEU A 20 -37.83 6.56 20.36
N GLY A 21 -37.79 7.19 19.21
CA GLY A 21 -37.02 6.69 18.05
C GLY A 21 -35.53 6.73 18.36
N LEU A 22 -34.94 5.57 18.67
CA LEU A 22 -33.50 5.38 18.62
C LEU A 22 -33.05 5.61 17.17
N MET A 23 -32.68 6.86 16.83
CA MET A 23 -31.88 7.13 15.64
C MET A 23 -30.49 6.49 15.86
N GLY A 24 -30.36 5.23 15.46
CA GLY A 24 -29.06 4.60 15.29
C GLY A 24 -28.29 5.42 14.27
N CYS A 25 -27.22 6.09 14.68
CA CYS A 25 -26.23 6.62 13.77
C CYS A 25 -25.62 5.43 13.01
N TYR A 26 -26.19 5.10 11.87
CA TYR A 26 -25.48 4.27 10.89
C TYR A 26 -24.32 5.10 10.39
N SER A 27 -23.13 4.87 10.93
CA SER A 27 -21.91 5.29 10.27
C SER A 27 -21.88 4.62 8.90
N THR A 28 -22.19 5.33 7.86
CA THR A 28 -21.91 4.90 6.48
C THR A 28 -20.40 4.83 6.38
N SER A 29 -19.83 3.64 6.55
CA SER A 29 -18.45 3.38 6.15
C SER A 29 -18.37 3.77 4.67
N ALA A 30 -17.48 4.70 4.33
CA ALA A 30 -17.21 5.04 2.94
C ALA A 30 -16.92 3.72 2.22
N GLN A 31 -17.74 3.40 1.24
CA GLN A 31 -17.58 2.17 0.45
C GLN A 31 -16.27 2.31 -0.29
N GLU A 32 -15.33 1.41 -0.02
CA GLU A 32 -14.03 1.44 -0.66
C GLU A 32 -14.19 1.23 -2.17
N THR A 33 -13.65 2.17 -2.94
CA THR A 33 -13.70 2.10 -4.40
C THR A 33 -12.50 1.29 -4.89
N VAL A 34 -12.77 0.12 -5.49
CA VAL A 34 -11.75 -0.71 -6.15
C VAL A 34 -11.99 -0.66 -7.64
N SER A 35 -10.99 -0.26 -8.41
CA SER A 35 -11.00 -0.39 -9.87
C SER A 35 -10.10 -1.53 -10.31
N VAL A 36 -10.41 -2.13 -11.48
CA VAL A 36 -9.68 -3.28 -12.04
C VAL A 36 -9.24 -2.94 -13.45
N ALA A 37 -7.94 -3.11 -13.72
CA ALA A 37 -7.37 -3.04 -15.05
C ALA A 37 -6.87 -4.44 -15.46
N GLU A 38 -7.26 -4.91 -16.63
CA GLU A 38 -6.74 -6.13 -17.24
C GLU A 38 -5.48 -5.80 -18.04
N ILE A 39 -4.35 -6.36 -17.63
CA ILE A 39 -3.05 -6.20 -18.29
C ILE A 39 -2.86 -7.26 -19.36
N THR A 40 -3.17 -8.49 -19.01
CA THR A 40 -3.33 -9.67 -19.90
C THR A 40 -4.50 -10.49 -19.36
N PRO A 41 -5.02 -11.49 -20.09
CA PRO A 41 -6.07 -12.38 -19.56
C PRO A 41 -5.72 -13.01 -18.19
N GLN A 42 -4.43 -13.21 -17.91
CA GLN A 42 -3.93 -13.80 -16.68
C GLN A 42 -3.46 -12.79 -15.63
N VAL A 43 -3.29 -11.50 -15.99
CA VAL A 43 -2.74 -10.49 -15.08
C VAL A 43 -3.67 -9.31 -14.92
N LEU A 44 -4.13 -9.08 -13.69
CA LEU A 44 -5.02 -7.99 -13.30
C LEU A 44 -4.29 -7.03 -12.36
N VAL A 45 -4.63 -5.76 -12.42
CA VAL A 45 -4.22 -4.74 -11.43
C VAL A 45 -5.47 -4.18 -10.78
N PHE A 46 -5.55 -4.29 -9.46
CA PHE A 46 -6.58 -3.67 -8.64
C PHE A 46 -6.03 -2.39 -8.03
N ALA A 47 -6.65 -1.25 -8.32
CA ALA A 47 -6.34 -0.02 -7.61
C ALA A 47 -7.32 0.16 -6.45
N THR A 48 -6.79 0.28 -5.24
CA THR A 48 -7.52 0.48 -3.99
C THR A 48 -7.13 1.82 -3.36
N THR A 49 -7.83 2.23 -2.32
CA THR A 49 -7.48 3.46 -1.57
C THR A 49 -6.12 3.37 -0.87
N ALA A 50 -5.65 2.15 -0.53
CA ALA A 50 -4.34 1.94 0.09
C ALA A 50 -3.20 1.75 -0.93
N GLY A 51 -3.52 1.34 -2.15
CA GLY A 51 -2.53 1.13 -3.20
C GLY A 51 -2.92 0.06 -4.20
N ASN A 52 -1.99 -0.28 -5.08
CA ASN A 52 -2.19 -1.25 -6.14
C ASN A 52 -1.88 -2.66 -5.68
N VAL A 53 -2.69 -3.61 -6.15
CA VAL A 53 -2.49 -5.04 -6.00
C VAL A 53 -2.45 -5.67 -7.38
N VAL A 54 -1.42 -6.45 -7.67
CA VAL A 54 -1.33 -7.22 -8.93
C VAL A 54 -1.75 -8.66 -8.66
N ALA A 55 -2.60 -9.21 -9.51
CA ALA A 55 -2.98 -10.61 -9.45
C ALA A 55 -2.54 -11.35 -10.71
N SER A 56 -1.94 -12.53 -10.54
CA SER A 56 -1.85 -13.56 -11.58
C SER A 56 -2.96 -14.59 -11.34
N VAL A 57 -3.75 -14.88 -12.36
CA VAL A 57 -4.90 -15.79 -12.27
C VAL A 57 -4.87 -16.85 -13.37
N GLY A 58 -5.23 -18.08 -13.04
CA GLY A 58 -5.25 -19.17 -14.00
C GLY A 58 -5.50 -20.53 -13.36
N PRO A 59 -5.17 -21.64 -14.05
CA PRO A 59 -5.44 -22.98 -13.56
C PRO A 59 -4.68 -23.35 -12.28
N ASP A 60 -3.53 -22.72 -12.03
CA ASP A 60 -2.72 -22.98 -10.84
C ASP A 60 -3.22 -22.23 -9.60
N GLY A 61 -4.31 -21.45 -9.72
CA GLY A 61 -4.85 -20.60 -8.68
C GLY A 61 -4.49 -19.12 -8.88
N ALA A 62 -4.62 -18.33 -7.83
CA ALA A 62 -4.23 -16.93 -7.87
C ALA A 62 -3.00 -16.65 -7.01
N LEU A 63 -2.11 -15.81 -7.53
CA LEU A 63 -1.04 -15.12 -6.81
C LEU A 63 -1.44 -13.66 -6.68
N LEU A 64 -1.33 -13.09 -5.49
CA LEU A 64 -1.46 -11.66 -5.25
C LEU A 64 -0.11 -11.05 -4.90
N VAL A 65 0.15 -9.85 -5.41
CA VAL A 65 1.33 -9.03 -5.10
C VAL A 65 0.83 -7.69 -4.58
N GLY A 66 1.27 -7.33 -3.39
CA GLY A 66 0.69 -6.24 -2.62
C GLY A 66 -0.57 -6.71 -1.88
N THR A 67 -0.96 -5.97 -0.85
CA THR A 67 -2.09 -6.36 -0.03
C THR A 67 -3.11 -5.24 0.04
N PRO A 68 -4.36 -5.54 -0.35
CA PRO A 68 -5.44 -4.58 -0.25
C PRO A 68 -5.87 -4.40 1.21
N PRO A 69 -6.53 -3.29 1.56
CA PRO A 69 -7.26 -3.18 2.81
C PRO A 69 -8.26 -4.33 2.98
N ALA A 70 -8.53 -4.71 4.23
CA ALA A 70 -9.48 -5.78 4.54
C ALA A 70 -10.87 -5.55 3.91
N ALA A 71 -11.30 -4.29 3.81
CA ALA A 71 -12.57 -3.90 3.19
C ALA A 71 -12.65 -4.24 1.68
N SER A 72 -11.51 -4.25 0.96
CA SER A 72 -11.46 -4.61 -0.47
C SER A 72 -11.44 -6.12 -0.72
N THR A 73 -11.09 -6.93 0.28
CA THR A 73 -10.92 -8.39 0.14
C THR A 73 -12.14 -9.09 -0.47
N PRO A 74 -13.41 -8.80 -0.07
CA PRO A 74 -14.57 -9.46 -0.66
C PRO A 74 -14.73 -9.16 -2.15
N TYR A 75 -14.51 -7.91 -2.57
CA TYR A 75 -14.60 -7.52 -3.97
C TYR A 75 -13.52 -8.21 -4.81
N ILE A 76 -12.25 -8.14 -4.37
CA ILE A 76 -11.13 -8.78 -5.08
C ILE A 76 -11.35 -10.29 -5.16
N SER A 77 -11.75 -10.93 -4.06
CA SER A 77 -12.07 -12.36 -4.03
C SER A 77 -13.17 -12.73 -5.03
N GLY A 78 -14.23 -11.91 -5.14
CA GLY A 78 -15.31 -12.09 -6.12
C GLY A 78 -14.81 -12.03 -7.56
N VAL A 79 -13.97 -11.05 -7.90
CA VAL A 79 -13.35 -10.94 -9.23
C VAL A 79 -12.46 -12.14 -9.52
N LEU A 80 -11.59 -12.53 -8.59
CA LEU A 80 -10.70 -13.68 -8.76
C LEU A 80 -11.48 -14.99 -8.97
N THR A 81 -12.55 -15.23 -8.18
CA THR A 81 -13.40 -16.43 -8.32
C THR A 81 -14.14 -16.49 -9.65
N SER A 82 -14.43 -15.35 -10.27
CA SER A 82 -15.02 -15.30 -11.61
C SER A 82 -14.01 -15.68 -12.72
N ARG A 83 -12.71 -15.56 -12.45
CA ARG A 83 -11.63 -15.83 -13.40
C ARG A 83 -10.97 -17.20 -13.22
N THR A 84 -10.97 -17.74 -12.00
CA THR A 84 -10.42 -19.06 -11.69
C THR A 84 -11.28 -19.78 -10.66
N LYS A 85 -11.42 -21.11 -10.80
CA LYS A 85 -12.08 -21.95 -9.80
C LYS A 85 -11.17 -22.29 -8.63
N SER A 86 -9.91 -21.93 -8.72
CA SER A 86 -8.88 -22.22 -7.71
C SER A 86 -8.75 -21.06 -6.72
N ALA A 87 -8.42 -21.39 -5.49
CA ALA A 87 -8.21 -20.39 -4.41
C ALA A 87 -6.99 -19.50 -4.67
N VAL A 88 -6.90 -18.39 -3.92
CA VAL A 88 -5.65 -17.64 -3.80
C VAL A 88 -4.65 -18.53 -3.06
N ARG A 89 -3.54 -18.83 -3.73
CA ARG A 89 -2.50 -19.73 -3.21
C ARG A 89 -1.35 -18.98 -2.57
N TYR A 90 -0.96 -17.85 -3.14
CA TYR A 90 0.17 -17.07 -2.69
C TYR A 90 -0.19 -15.59 -2.59
N VAL A 91 0.32 -14.96 -1.54
CA VAL A 91 0.27 -13.50 -1.36
C VAL A 91 1.68 -13.02 -1.06
N VAL A 92 2.24 -12.20 -1.93
CA VAL A 92 3.54 -11.56 -1.74
C VAL A 92 3.33 -10.20 -1.12
N VAL A 93 3.92 -10.00 0.03
CA VAL A 93 3.75 -8.80 0.84
C VAL A 93 5.04 -7.98 0.82
N GLY A 94 4.90 -6.68 0.58
CA GLY A 94 6.02 -5.73 0.63
C GLY A 94 6.39 -5.32 2.06
N PRO A 95 7.24 -4.30 2.20
CA PRO A 95 7.51 -3.67 3.50
C PRO A 95 6.19 -3.20 4.11
N GLN A 96 5.95 -3.62 5.36
CA GLN A 96 4.65 -3.48 5.99
C GLN A 96 4.46 -2.12 6.64
N ASP A 97 3.33 -1.50 6.38
CA ASP A 97 2.70 -0.57 7.31
C ASP A 97 1.47 -1.25 7.98
N SER A 98 0.95 -0.63 9.03
CA SER A 98 -0.18 -1.17 9.79
C SER A 98 -1.48 -1.28 8.96
N ALA A 99 -1.62 -0.52 7.87
CA ALA A 99 -2.82 -0.52 7.04
C ALA A 99 -2.95 -1.80 6.19
N HIS A 100 -1.84 -2.43 5.86
CA HIS A 100 -1.80 -3.64 5.02
C HIS A 100 -1.93 -4.95 5.82
N SER A 101 -1.57 -4.94 7.11
CA SER A 101 -1.51 -6.16 7.93
C SER A 101 -2.84 -6.89 8.10
N GLU A 102 -3.97 -6.17 8.12
CA GLU A 102 -5.30 -6.77 8.24
C GLU A 102 -5.70 -7.53 6.97
N GLY A 103 -5.35 -6.99 5.81
CA GLY A 103 -5.57 -7.66 4.53
C GLY A 103 -4.76 -8.95 4.42
N ASP A 104 -3.48 -8.91 4.80
CA ASP A 104 -2.56 -10.06 4.81
C ASP A 104 -3.12 -11.21 5.65
N ALA A 105 -3.56 -10.88 6.87
CA ALA A 105 -4.17 -11.83 7.77
C ALA A 105 -5.46 -12.42 7.17
N GLY A 106 -6.25 -11.62 6.45
CA GLY A 106 -7.45 -12.09 5.76
C GLY A 106 -7.18 -13.21 4.76
N TRP A 107 -6.18 -13.04 3.90
CA TRP A 107 -5.79 -14.05 2.91
C TRP A 107 -5.16 -15.29 3.54
N GLY A 108 -4.34 -15.12 4.60
CA GLY A 108 -3.79 -16.24 5.36
C GLY A 108 -4.88 -17.15 5.96
N ARG A 109 -5.95 -16.56 6.51
CA ARG A 109 -7.11 -17.32 7.02
C ARG A 109 -7.84 -18.09 5.91
N LEU A 110 -7.81 -17.59 4.68
CA LEU A 110 -8.36 -18.27 3.50
C LEU A 110 -7.43 -19.36 2.95
N GLY A 111 -6.29 -19.63 3.62
CA GLY A 111 -5.36 -20.70 3.28
C GLY A 111 -4.23 -20.30 2.33
N ALA A 112 -4.07 -19.03 2.01
CA ALA A 112 -2.97 -18.56 1.18
C ALA A 112 -1.62 -18.63 1.91
N PHE A 113 -0.56 -18.95 1.17
CA PHE A 113 0.81 -18.84 1.66
C PHE A 113 1.26 -17.38 1.55
N VAL A 114 1.43 -16.71 2.69
CA VAL A 114 1.95 -15.35 2.74
C VAL A 114 3.47 -15.39 2.66
N ALA A 115 4.03 -14.74 1.67
CA ALA A 115 5.47 -14.63 1.42
C ALA A 115 5.94 -13.19 1.65
N MET A 116 7.08 -13.03 2.34
CA MET A 116 7.71 -11.73 2.55
C MET A 116 9.22 -11.83 2.67
N HIS A 117 9.90 -10.71 2.51
CA HIS A 117 11.33 -10.64 2.74
C HIS A 117 11.66 -10.90 4.22
N GLU A 118 12.78 -11.61 4.48
CA GLU A 118 13.17 -12.00 5.85
C GLU A 118 13.38 -10.82 6.81
N ASN A 119 13.79 -9.63 6.30
CA ASN A 119 13.92 -8.43 7.12
C ASN A 119 12.56 -7.95 7.64
N ALA A 120 11.53 -7.95 6.78
CA ALA A 120 10.17 -7.66 7.20
C ALA A 120 9.66 -8.70 8.19
N LEU A 121 9.90 -9.99 7.92
CA LEU A 121 9.51 -11.08 8.81
C LEU A 121 10.17 -10.96 10.19
N ARG A 122 11.47 -10.60 10.25
CA ARG A 122 12.16 -10.36 11.53
C ARG A 122 11.53 -9.24 12.34
N ARG A 123 11.11 -8.14 11.68
CA ARG A 123 10.39 -7.05 12.35
C ARG A 123 9.03 -7.50 12.91
N LEU A 124 8.33 -8.40 12.22
CA LEU A 124 7.08 -8.99 12.72
C LEU A 124 7.29 -9.86 13.97
N GLY A 125 8.41 -10.58 14.04
CA GLY A 125 8.72 -11.48 15.15
C GLY A 125 9.07 -10.78 16.46
N GLY A 126 9.23 -9.46 16.47
CA GLY A 126 9.82 -8.74 17.60
C GLY A 126 11.32 -8.97 17.71
N ASN A 127 11.96 -8.31 18.64
CA ASN A 127 13.38 -8.56 18.94
C ASN A 127 13.53 -9.97 19.51
N ALA A 128 14.64 -10.66 19.22
CA ALA A 128 14.94 -12.01 19.70
C ALA A 128 14.89 -12.15 21.24
N MET A 129 14.81 -11.05 21.97
CA MET A 129 14.76 -10.95 23.44
C MET A 129 13.62 -10.07 23.98
N GLY A 130 12.66 -9.62 23.15
CA GLY A 130 11.62 -8.67 23.55
C GLY A 130 10.19 -9.15 23.34
N ALA A 131 9.23 -8.33 23.78
CA ALA A 131 7.83 -8.56 23.52
C ALA A 131 7.54 -8.62 22.01
N PRO A 132 6.54 -9.39 21.57
CA PRO A 132 6.12 -9.40 20.17
C PRO A 132 5.89 -7.98 19.66
N SER A 133 6.25 -7.70 18.41
CA SER A 133 5.91 -6.43 17.79
C SER A 133 4.38 -6.24 17.77
N ALA A 134 3.91 -5.00 17.70
CA ALA A 134 2.46 -4.72 17.55
C ALA A 134 1.88 -5.48 16.34
N MET A 135 2.64 -5.64 15.28
CA MET A 135 2.27 -6.40 14.09
C MET A 135 2.15 -7.91 14.38
N SER A 136 3.12 -8.49 15.11
CA SER A 136 3.07 -9.91 15.53
C SER A 136 1.88 -10.19 16.44
N GLN A 137 1.56 -9.27 17.37
CA GLN A 137 0.36 -9.37 18.20
C GLN A 137 -0.91 -9.36 17.35
N ARG A 138 -0.97 -8.49 16.34
CA ARG A 138 -2.12 -8.38 15.44
C ARG A 138 -2.34 -9.64 14.59
N PHE A 139 -1.30 -10.27 14.08
CA PHE A 139 -1.41 -11.58 13.42
C PHE A 139 -1.96 -12.64 14.38
N THR A 140 -1.50 -12.66 15.62
CA THR A 140 -2.00 -13.57 16.65
C THR A 140 -3.46 -13.31 17.00
N GLU A 141 -3.84 -12.04 17.20
CA GLU A 141 -5.23 -11.63 17.48
C GLU A 141 -6.19 -12.01 16.35
N LEU A 142 -5.71 -11.93 15.11
CA LEU A 142 -6.46 -12.31 13.92
C LEU A 142 -6.49 -13.83 13.68
N GLY A 143 -5.84 -14.62 14.54
CA GLY A 143 -5.82 -16.07 14.45
C GLY A 143 -5.05 -16.60 13.21
N VAL A 144 -4.08 -15.83 12.73
CA VAL A 144 -3.26 -16.18 11.57
C VAL A 144 -1.86 -16.50 12.04
N ASP A 145 -1.35 -17.64 11.58
CA ASP A 145 0.06 -17.96 11.71
C ASP A 145 0.92 -16.91 11.00
N ARG A 146 2.17 -16.78 11.45
CA ARG A 146 3.16 -15.94 10.79
C ARG A 146 3.27 -16.27 9.31
N PRO A 147 3.73 -15.32 8.45
CA PRO A 147 4.06 -15.62 7.07
C PRO A 147 4.89 -16.90 6.96
N ARG A 148 4.49 -17.79 6.05
CA ARG A 148 5.05 -19.15 5.96
C ARG A 148 6.19 -19.26 4.97
N VAL A 149 6.37 -18.26 4.11
CA VAL A 149 7.42 -18.22 3.11
C VAL A 149 8.28 -16.97 3.34
N ALA A 150 9.55 -17.18 3.61
CA ALA A 150 10.53 -16.10 3.69
C ALA A 150 11.51 -16.22 2.53
N PHE A 151 11.94 -15.09 1.98
CA PHE A 151 13.01 -15.04 0.99
C PHE A 151 14.03 -13.97 1.38
N SER A 152 15.29 -14.15 0.98
CA SER A 152 16.36 -13.18 1.20
C SER A 152 16.73 -12.42 -0.07
N GLU A 153 16.88 -13.11 -1.20
CA GLU A 153 17.32 -12.50 -2.46
C GLU A 153 16.25 -12.61 -3.53
N VAL A 154 15.85 -13.83 -3.87
CA VAL A 154 14.88 -14.12 -4.93
C VAL A 154 13.94 -15.24 -4.49
N LEU A 155 12.65 -15.02 -4.75
CA LEU A 155 11.64 -16.09 -4.76
C LEU A 155 11.09 -16.18 -6.20
N ALA A 156 11.29 -17.31 -6.84
CA ALA A 156 10.79 -17.58 -8.19
C ALA A 156 9.59 -18.52 -8.15
N LEU A 157 8.55 -18.18 -8.90
CA LEU A 157 7.32 -18.96 -9.02
C LEU A 157 6.96 -19.13 -10.50
N ASP A 158 6.83 -20.37 -10.96
CA ASP A 158 6.22 -20.68 -12.27
C ASP A 158 4.74 -20.95 -12.01
N ILE A 159 3.88 -20.02 -12.42
CA ILE A 159 2.44 -20.05 -12.14
C ILE A 159 1.64 -19.42 -13.27
N ASN A 160 0.53 -20.03 -13.66
CA ASN A 160 -0.39 -19.54 -14.68
C ASN A 160 0.28 -19.23 -16.03
N GLY A 161 1.35 -19.96 -16.36
CA GLY A 161 2.08 -19.79 -17.62
C GLY A 161 3.04 -18.59 -17.64
N ASP A 162 3.32 -17.97 -16.50
CA ASP A 162 4.33 -16.92 -16.35
C ASP A 162 5.42 -17.37 -15.35
N SER A 163 6.66 -16.94 -15.59
CA SER A 163 7.73 -17.04 -14.62
C SER A 163 7.79 -15.72 -13.86
N ILE A 164 7.44 -15.76 -12.56
CA ILE A 164 7.29 -14.58 -11.72
C ILE A 164 8.41 -14.57 -10.68
N HIS A 165 9.26 -13.54 -10.77
CA HIS A 165 10.38 -13.37 -9.85
C HIS A 165 10.11 -12.22 -8.88
N ILE A 166 10.15 -12.53 -7.59
CA ILE A 166 10.15 -11.57 -6.49
C ILE A 166 11.61 -11.36 -6.11
N VAL A 167 12.15 -10.16 -6.36
CA VAL A 167 13.57 -9.87 -6.26
C VAL A 167 13.80 -8.79 -5.22
N HIS A 168 14.56 -9.10 -4.18
CA HIS A 168 15.00 -8.13 -3.19
C HIS A 168 15.82 -7.02 -3.84
N GLN A 169 15.62 -5.80 -3.39
CA GLN A 169 16.28 -4.61 -3.92
C GLN A 169 17.21 -3.98 -2.89
N LYS A 170 18.11 -3.10 -3.37
CA LYS A 170 18.81 -2.21 -2.45
C LYS A 170 17.80 -1.39 -1.66
N PRO A 171 18.05 -1.16 -0.35
CA PRO A 171 17.12 -0.45 0.52
C PRO A 171 16.75 0.93 -0.04
N GLY A 172 15.54 1.09 -0.54
CA GLY A 172 14.97 2.35 -1.00
C GLY A 172 14.02 2.91 0.03
N TYR A 173 12.78 2.41 0.06
CA TYR A 173 11.85 2.69 1.15
C TYR A 173 12.30 2.03 2.45
N SER A 174 12.69 0.75 2.38
CA SER A 174 13.16 -0.07 3.52
C SER A 174 14.19 -1.10 3.09
N ASP A 175 14.80 -1.80 4.04
CA ASP A 175 15.70 -2.94 3.81
C ASP A 175 14.98 -4.24 3.43
N ALA A 176 13.67 -4.19 3.22
CA ALA A 176 12.86 -5.32 2.77
C ALA A 176 12.18 -5.05 1.42
N ASP A 177 12.61 -4.02 0.70
CA ASP A 177 12.06 -3.70 -0.61
C ASP A 177 12.24 -4.85 -1.59
N ALA A 178 11.18 -5.16 -2.31
CA ALA A 178 11.23 -6.14 -3.38
C ALA A 178 10.39 -5.65 -4.56
N ILE A 179 10.86 -5.96 -5.76
CA ILE A 179 10.09 -5.80 -7.00
C ILE A 179 9.56 -7.16 -7.43
N VAL A 180 8.47 -7.17 -8.20
CA VAL A 180 7.95 -8.41 -8.76
C VAL A 180 7.89 -8.31 -10.27
N HIS A 181 8.63 -9.19 -10.93
CA HIS A 181 8.79 -9.25 -12.37
C HIS A 181 7.96 -10.38 -12.96
N PHE A 182 6.95 -10.04 -13.74
CA PHE A 182 6.12 -10.94 -14.55
C PHE A 182 6.75 -10.98 -15.95
N HIS A 183 7.48 -12.05 -16.26
CA HIS A 183 8.32 -12.13 -17.45
C HIS A 183 7.50 -12.17 -18.74
N VAL A 184 6.49 -13.03 -18.83
CA VAL A 184 5.63 -13.19 -20.01
C VAL A 184 4.73 -11.97 -20.18
N ALA A 185 4.14 -11.46 -19.09
CA ALA A 185 3.30 -10.27 -19.12
C ALA A 185 4.07 -8.97 -19.38
N LYS A 186 5.41 -8.99 -19.31
CA LYS A 186 6.29 -7.82 -19.43
C LYS A 186 5.85 -6.69 -18.51
N LEU A 187 5.58 -7.04 -17.25
CA LEU A 187 5.09 -6.17 -16.19
C LEU A 187 6.02 -6.25 -15.00
N ILE A 188 6.29 -5.10 -14.36
CA ILE A 188 7.04 -5.03 -13.11
C ILE A 188 6.21 -4.25 -12.08
N TYR A 189 5.98 -4.87 -10.94
CA TYR A 189 5.47 -4.18 -9.75
C TYR A 189 6.66 -3.64 -8.97
N LEU A 190 6.73 -2.31 -8.81
CA LEU A 190 7.83 -1.63 -8.14
C LEU A 190 7.57 -1.38 -6.64
N GLY A 191 6.34 -1.59 -6.16
CA GLY A 191 6.00 -1.34 -4.76
C GLY A 191 6.28 0.10 -4.33
N GLU A 192 6.69 0.27 -3.08
CA GLU A 192 6.95 1.57 -2.45
C GLU A 192 8.17 2.31 -3.05
N VAL A 193 9.02 1.63 -3.83
CA VAL A 193 10.14 2.26 -4.54
C VAL A 193 9.65 3.28 -5.58
N PHE A 194 8.42 3.10 -6.08
CA PHE A 194 7.82 4.03 -7.03
C PHE A 194 6.40 4.44 -6.58
N ALA A 195 6.31 5.61 -5.98
CA ALA A 195 5.04 6.25 -5.67
C ALA A 195 4.56 7.02 -6.91
N GLY A 196 3.72 6.40 -7.74
CA GLY A 196 3.28 6.98 -9.02
C GLY A 196 2.44 8.25 -8.88
N ASP A 197 1.89 8.50 -7.69
CA ASP A 197 0.97 9.61 -7.37
C ASP A 197 1.58 10.71 -6.49
N GLY A 198 2.86 10.58 -6.08
CA GLY A 198 3.44 11.54 -5.15
C GLY A 198 4.96 11.45 -5.01
N TYR A 199 5.49 12.21 -4.06
CA TYR A 199 6.89 12.09 -3.66
C TYR A 199 7.18 10.76 -2.98
N PRO A 200 8.41 10.19 -3.15
CA PRO A 200 8.76 8.93 -2.53
C PRO A 200 8.93 9.08 -1.02
N ALA A 201 8.48 8.08 -0.28
CA ALA A 201 8.85 7.93 1.11
C ALA A 201 10.17 7.15 1.23
N ILE A 202 10.96 7.50 2.22
CA ILE A 202 12.15 6.78 2.65
C ILE A 202 12.00 6.58 4.16
N ASP A 203 12.11 5.36 4.63
CA ASP A 203 12.02 5.07 6.07
C ASP A 203 13.38 4.62 6.63
N PRO A 204 14.18 5.54 7.18
CA PRO A 204 15.49 5.19 7.74
C PRO A 204 15.40 4.25 8.95
N ALA A 205 14.28 4.26 9.69
CA ALA A 205 14.07 3.36 10.83
C ALA A 205 13.91 1.90 10.37
N GLN A 206 13.47 1.70 9.13
CA GLN A 206 13.41 0.40 8.47
C GLN A 206 14.59 0.17 7.50
N GLY A 207 15.66 0.97 7.59
CA GLY A 207 16.85 0.80 6.76
C GLY A 207 16.76 1.42 5.37
N GLY A 208 15.71 2.19 5.05
CA GLY A 208 15.54 2.85 3.76
C GLY A 208 16.61 3.91 3.48
N THR A 209 17.01 4.06 2.22
CA THR A 209 18.04 5.01 1.80
C THR A 209 17.74 5.66 0.46
N LEU A 210 18.11 6.93 0.31
CA LEU A 210 18.01 7.64 -0.97
C LEU A 210 18.83 6.99 -2.08
N ALA A 211 20.01 6.46 -1.73
CA ALA A 211 20.91 5.80 -2.68
C ALA A 211 20.32 4.47 -3.20
N GLY A 212 19.73 3.66 -2.32
CA GLY A 212 19.05 2.43 -2.70
C GLY A 212 17.84 2.69 -3.58
N LEU A 213 17.02 3.70 -3.23
CA LEU A 213 15.90 4.15 -4.04
C LEU A 213 16.33 4.51 -5.46
N LEU A 214 17.33 5.38 -5.60
CA LEU A 214 17.87 5.79 -6.91
C LEU A 214 18.47 4.60 -7.67
N SER A 215 19.20 3.70 -7.00
CA SER A 215 19.80 2.52 -7.63
C SER A 215 18.74 1.60 -8.25
N THR A 216 17.62 1.39 -7.57
CA THR A 216 16.52 0.56 -8.11
C THR A 216 15.84 1.25 -9.28
N LEU A 217 15.57 2.57 -9.18
CA LEU A 217 14.95 3.32 -10.26
C LEU A 217 15.85 3.43 -11.50
N ASP A 218 17.18 3.55 -11.32
CA ASP A 218 18.17 3.59 -12.42
C ASP A 218 18.14 2.33 -13.26
N ALA A 219 17.93 1.17 -12.65
CA ALA A 219 17.87 -0.11 -13.36
C ALA A 219 16.69 -0.20 -14.33
N TRP A 220 15.63 0.55 -14.09
CA TRP A 220 14.38 0.46 -14.84
C TRP A 220 14.02 1.72 -15.64
N ALA A 221 14.72 2.83 -15.40
CA ALA A 221 14.47 4.10 -16.09
C ALA A 221 14.60 3.95 -17.62
N GLY A 222 13.52 4.28 -18.31
CA GLY A 222 13.48 4.22 -19.78
C GLY A 222 13.32 2.81 -20.36
N SER A 223 13.14 1.77 -19.55
CA SER A 223 12.92 0.41 -20.06
C SER A 223 11.56 0.27 -20.77
N THR A 224 11.40 -0.79 -21.56
CA THR A 224 10.20 -1.06 -22.37
C THR A 224 9.09 -1.80 -21.61
N PHE A 225 9.32 -2.13 -20.34
CA PHE A 225 8.32 -2.79 -19.50
C PHE A 225 7.18 -1.84 -19.12
N ARG A 226 6.04 -2.42 -18.77
CA ARG A 226 5.00 -1.72 -18.01
C ARG A 226 5.32 -1.79 -16.54
N PHE A 227 4.94 -0.75 -15.80
CA PHE A 227 5.21 -0.64 -14.37
C PHE A 227 3.94 -0.41 -13.58
N VAL A 228 3.80 -1.13 -12.47
CA VAL A 228 2.76 -0.89 -11.47
C VAL A 228 3.44 -0.25 -10.27
N PRO A 229 3.13 1.03 -9.97
CA PRO A 229 3.59 1.69 -8.75
C PRO A 229 2.86 1.16 -7.53
N ALA A 230 3.34 1.48 -6.33
CA ALA A 230 2.56 1.22 -5.12
C ALA A 230 1.18 1.88 -5.18
N ARG A 231 1.10 3.08 -5.74
CA ARG A 231 -0.13 3.88 -5.93
C ARG A 231 -0.08 4.61 -7.27
N GLY A 232 -1.25 4.90 -7.82
CA GLY A 232 -1.38 5.58 -9.11
C GLY A 232 -1.55 4.60 -10.27
N GLU A 233 -1.51 5.12 -11.49
CA GLU A 233 -1.83 4.36 -12.69
C GLU A 233 -0.67 3.46 -13.16
N VAL A 234 -1.02 2.35 -13.82
CA VAL A 234 -0.04 1.53 -14.57
C VAL A 234 0.64 2.40 -15.61
N THR A 235 1.97 2.34 -15.67
CA THR A 235 2.76 3.27 -16.46
C THR A 235 3.91 2.58 -17.22
N ASN A 236 4.90 3.34 -17.68
CA ASN A 236 6.01 2.89 -18.50
C ASN A 236 7.37 3.39 -17.98
N GLY A 237 8.47 2.94 -18.59
CA GLY A 237 9.82 3.32 -18.17
C GLY A 237 10.12 4.81 -18.32
N ALA A 238 9.44 5.55 -19.22
CA ALA A 238 9.61 6.99 -19.31
C ALA A 238 9.09 7.71 -18.04
N SER A 239 7.98 7.22 -17.48
CA SER A 239 7.46 7.74 -16.20
C SER A 239 8.38 7.39 -15.02
N VAL A 240 8.95 6.18 -14.99
CA VAL A 240 9.96 5.80 -13.99
C VAL A 240 11.20 6.70 -14.10
N LYS A 241 11.65 6.97 -15.33
CA LYS A 241 12.76 7.90 -15.58
C LYS A 241 12.43 9.33 -15.09
N ALA A 242 11.24 9.85 -15.40
CA ALA A 242 10.85 11.19 -14.98
C ALA A 242 10.78 11.31 -13.45
N PHE A 243 10.29 10.27 -12.76
CA PHE A 243 10.27 10.20 -11.31
C PHE A 243 11.67 10.18 -10.70
N ARG A 244 12.55 9.35 -11.25
CA ARG A 244 13.97 9.29 -10.86
C ARG A 244 14.68 10.63 -11.07
N ASP A 245 14.48 11.27 -12.24
CA ASP A 245 15.11 12.54 -12.57
C ASP A 245 14.64 13.67 -11.63
N MET A 246 13.37 13.66 -11.21
CA MET A 246 12.85 14.57 -10.18
C MET A 246 13.59 14.38 -8.85
N ILE A 247 13.76 13.14 -8.39
CA ILE A 247 14.47 12.85 -7.13
C ILE A 247 15.91 13.36 -7.19
N VAL A 248 16.60 13.10 -8.30
CA VAL A 248 17.97 13.58 -8.55
C VAL A 248 18.03 15.11 -8.52
N ALA A 249 17.12 15.78 -9.21
CA ALA A 249 17.10 17.25 -9.23
C ALA A 249 16.89 17.86 -7.85
N VAL A 250 15.96 17.33 -7.06
CA VAL A 250 15.72 17.81 -5.68
C VAL A 250 16.93 17.50 -4.78
N ARG A 251 17.49 16.29 -4.86
CA ARG A 251 18.71 15.91 -4.13
C ARG A 251 19.86 16.89 -4.41
N ASP A 252 20.11 17.18 -5.69
CA ASP A 252 21.25 18.02 -6.09
C ASP A 252 21.05 19.48 -5.67
N ARG A 253 19.82 19.99 -5.72
CA ARG A 253 19.45 21.32 -5.20
C ARG A 253 19.71 21.40 -3.68
N VAL A 254 19.18 20.43 -2.93
CA VAL A 254 19.36 20.39 -1.47
C VAL A 254 20.83 20.27 -1.12
N LYS A 255 21.58 19.37 -1.80
CA LYS A 255 23.00 19.19 -1.58
C LYS A 255 23.79 20.50 -1.82
N HIS A 256 23.52 21.18 -2.94
CA HIS A 256 24.17 22.44 -3.29
C HIS A 256 23.98 23.48 -2.19
N ARG A 257 22.77 23.64 -1.66
CA ARG A 257 22.49 24.56 -0.55
C ARG A 257 23.15 24.14 0.76
N MET A 258 23.23 22.85 1.04
CA MET A 258 23.99 22.35 2.20
C MET A 258 25.48 22.67 2.07
N ASP A 259 26.07 22.50 0.89
CA ASP A 259 27.48 22.82 0.61
C ASP A 259 27.75 24.34 0.77
N GLU A 260 26.77 25.21 0.55
CA GLU A 260 26.80 26.65 0.85
C GLU A 260 26.62 26.97 2.36
N GLY A 261 26.45 25.97 3.21
CA GLY A 261 26.25 26.16 4.66
C GLY A 261 24.84 26.60 5.05
N ARG A 262 23.83 26.43 4.17
CA ARG A 262 22.44 26.74 4.50
C ARG A 262 21.88 25.74 5.48
N THR A 263 21.09 26.25 6.42
CA THR A 263 20.31 25.39 7.33
C THR A 263 19.13 24.78 6.61
N GLU A 264 18.59 23.68 7.16
CA GLU A 264 17.40 23.02 6.63
C GLU A 264 16.21 24.00 6.49
N ALA A 265 15.97 24.85 7.50
CA ALA A 265 14.89 25.84 7.45
C ALA A 265 15.05 26.85 6.30
N GLN A 266 16.30 27.25 5.99
CA GLN A 266 16.58 28.11 4.85
C GLN A 266 16.34 27.41 3.52
N ILE A 267 16.71 26.11 3.41
CA ILE A 267 16.50 25.30 2.21
C ILE A 267 15.01 25.08 1.96
N LEU A 268 14.23 24.76 3.00
CA LEU A 268 12.78 24.63 2.90
C LEU A 268 12.11 25.93 2.41
N ALA A 269 12.56 27.08 2.92
CA ALA A 269 12.02 28.38 2.49
C ALA A 269 12.29 28.71 1.01
N GLU A 270 13.24 28.07 0.36
CA GLU A 270 13.55 28.23 -1.06
C GLU A 270 12.70 27.31 -1.98
N HIS A 271 11.87 26.44 -1.42
CA HIS A 271 10.97 25.52 -2.13
C HIS A 271 11.67 24.74 -3.26
N PRO A 272 12.68 23.90 -2.98
CA PRO A 272 13.46 23.22 -4.00
C PRO A 272 12.68 22.21 -4.85
N THR A 273 11.43 21.93 -4.50
CA THR A 273 10.50 21.04 -5.20
C THR A 273 9.51 21.77 -6.11
N ALA A 274 9.46 23.13 -6.08
CA ALA A 274 8.38 23.91 -6.68
C ALA A 274 8.01 23.51 -8.13
N ASP A 275 9.00 23.21 -8.99
CA ASP A 275 8.77 22.80 -10.39
C ASP A 275 8.06 21.46 -10.52
N PHE A 276 8.07 20.66 -9.47
CA PHE A 276 7.58 19.28 -9.42
C PHE A 276 6.26 19.13 -8.66
N ASP A 277 5.90 20.11 -7.82
CA ASP A 277 4.76 20.04 -6.90
C ASP A 277 3.43 19.88 -7.62
N ALA A 278 3.28 20.46 -8.82
CA ALA A 278 2.06 20.31 -9.61
C ALA A 278 1.76 18.84 -9.96
N ARG A 279 2.82 18.04 -10.16
CA ARG A 279 2.71 16.63 -10.53
C ARG A 279 2.81 15.69 -9.32
N TRP A 280 3.76 15.91 -8.41
CA TRP A 280 4.06 14.97 -7.31
C TRP A 280 3.74 15.51 -5.91
N GLY A 281 3.40 16.79 -5.77
CA GLY A 281 3.13 17.41 -4.47
C GLY A 281 1.74 17.11 -3.88
N LYS A 282 0.91 16.31 -4.55
CA LYS A 282 -0.48 16.01 -4.13
C LYS A 282 -0.63 14.63 -3.47
N GLY A 283 0.45 13.87 -3.38
CA GLY A 283 0.47 12.54 -2.79
C GLY A 283 0.47 12.54 -1.26
N ARG A 284 0.74 11.38 -0.68
CA ARG A 284 0.79 11.21 0.79
C ARG A 284 1.89 12.04 1.46
N LEU A 285 3.03 12.16 0.79
CA LEU A 285 4.16 12.94 1.27
C LEU A 285 4.10 14.35 0.69
N GLN A 286 4.08 15.35 1.58
CA GLN A 286 4.07 16.75 1.17
C GLN A 286 5.47 17.21 0.71
N PRO A 287 5.59 18.25 -0.13
CA PRO A 287 6.86 18.76 -0.65
C PRO A 287 7.93 18.95 0.44
N ASP A 288 7.61 19.66 1.52
CA ASP A 288 8.53 19.95 2.62
C ASP A 288 8.99 18.67 3.35
N GLN A 289 8.11 17.68 3.47
CA GLN A 289 8.46 16.39 4.08
C GLN A 289 9.46 15.61 3.21
N PHE A 290 9.32 15.69 1.88
CA PHE A 290 10.28 15.09 0.97
C PHE A 290 11.64 15.79 1.02
N VAL A 291 11.66 17.14 1.03
CA VAL A 291 12.89 17.93 1.19
C VAL A 291 13.59 17.58 2.51
N HIS A 292 12.82 17.46 3.61
CA HIS A 292 13.33 17.02 4.92
C HIS A 292 14.00 15.64 4.83
N ALA A 293 13.32 14.66 4.19
CA ALA A 293 13.86 13.32 4.03
C ALA A 293 15.17 13.30 3.22
N VAL A 294 15.22 14.09 2.14
CA VAL A 294 16.43 14.25 1.31
C VAL A 294 17.55 14.91 2.12
N TYR A 295 17.27 16.00 2.85
CA TYR A 295 18.25 16.68 3.70
C TYR A 295 18.82 15.73 4.77
N ALA A 296 17.97 15.00 5.46
CA ALA A 296 18.38 14.02 6.48
C ALA A 296 19.24 12.91 5.89
N ALA A 297 18.88 12.37 4.71
CA ALA A 297 19.67 11.36 4.01
C ALA A 297 21.06 11.87 3.65
N LEU A 298 21.16 13.10 3.13
CA LEU A 298 22.45 13.73 2.78
C LEU A 298 23.33 13.99 4.00
N LYS A 299 22.73 14.50 5.10
CA LYS A 299 23.43 14.79 6.35
C LYS A 299 24.00 13.53 7.01
N ASN A 300 23.28 12.43 6.96
CA ASN A 300 23.69 11.16 7.57
C ASN A 300 24.65 10.34 6.71
N GLY A 301 25.10 10.85 5.57
CA GLY A 301 26.02 10.17 4.66
C GLY A 301 25.39 8.99 3.90
N ASN A 302 24.07 8.91 3.83
CA ASN A 302 23.32 7.88 3.09
C ASN A 302 23.46 8.03 1.55
N GLN A 303 24.64 8.47 1.09
CA GLN A 303 25.00 8.66 -0.33
C GLN A 303 25.86 7.53 -0.90
N LYS A 304 26.10 6.46 -0.14
CA LYS A 304 26.93 5.34 -0.64
C LYS A 304 26.11 4.24 -1.23
#